data_2c47008fdf5d2addc8da818f40d2f49f
#
_entry.id   2c47008fdf5d2addc8da818f40d2f49f
#
_cell.length_a   1.000
_cell.length_b   1.000
_cell.length_c   1.000
_cell.angle_alpha   90.00
_cell.angle_beta   90.00
_cell.angle_gamma   90.00
#
_symmetry.space_group_name_H-M   'P 1'
#
loop_
_entity.id
_entity.type
_entity.pdbx_description
1 polymer ?
#
loop_
_entity_poly.entity_id
_entity_poly.type
_entity_poly.pdbx_seq_one_letter_code
_entity_poly.pdbx_strand_id
1 'polypeptide(L)'
;MSVKLTASALAIAAVAATSAAARDQVQVAGSSTVLPYASIVAEAFGENFDFPTPVVESGGSSAGLKRFCEGVGENTIDVANASRKIKDKEIKACAEAGVTDIIEVRIGYDGIVFASDINGNEFAYTPTDWFLALSNEILMDGQMVANPNKTWADVNANFPAQALQAFIPGTKHGTREVFEDKVILAGCEATGAFDVLLAAAEGDTDKAKHKAAEKACISLRTDGVSVDIDGDYTETLARIESNKDGIGVFGLAFYENNTDKLQVATMSGIVPSTESIATGEYPVSRPLFFYVKKAHIGVIPGLKEYAEFFIADEIAGEDGPLAEYGLVSDPELTDTQNAVADEAVLGSNM
;
A
#
# COMPACT_ATOMS: atom_id res chain seq x y z
N MET A 1 -87.45 20.63 18.70
CA MET A 1 -86.69 19.57 17.90
C MET A 1 -85.40 20.19 17.49
N SER A 2 -84.26 19.87 18.17
CA SER A 2 -82.97 20.45 17.91
C SER A 2 -82.13 19.37 17.22
N VAL A 3 -81.74 19.62 15.96
CA VAL A 3 -80.88 18.75 15.19
C VAL A 3 -79.40 19.13 15.49
N LYS A 4 -78.66 18.22 16.11
CA LYS A 4 -77.20 18.37 16.28
C LYS A 4 -76.48 17.85 15.02
N LEU A 5 -75.82 18.73 14.29
CA LEU A 5 -74.83 18.37 13.29
C LEU A 5 -73.50 18.00 13.94
N THR A 6 -73.07 16.76 13.79
CA THR A 6 -71.75 16.32 14.14
C THR A 6 -70.85 16.47 12.92
N ALA A 7 -69.86 17.36 12.96
CA ALA A 7 -68.82 17.51 11.94
C ALA A 7 -67.69 16.51 12.25
N SER A 8 -67.50 15.52 11.38
CA SER A 8 -66.36 14.61 11.42
C SER A 8 -65.16 15.27 10.72
N ALA A 9 -64.13 15.62 11.47
CA ALA A 9 -62.88 16.11 10.93
C ALA A 9 -62.03 14.90 10.48
N LEU A 10 -61.81 14.75 9.17
CA LEU A 10 -60.83 13.82 8.59
C LEU A 10 -59.43 14.45 8.76
N ALA A 11 -58.62 13.90 9.64
CA ALA A 11 -57.19 14.24 9.73
C ALA A 11 -56.44 13.48 8.66
N ILE A 12 -55.99 14.17 7.59
CA ILE A 12 -55.06 13.64 6.60
C ILE A 12 -53.66 13.72 7.23
N ALA A 13 -53.13 12.58 7.65
CA ALA A 13 -51.73 12.45 8.04
C ALA A 13 -50.89 12.48 6.78
N ALA A 14 -50.26 13.61 6.46
CA ALA A 14 -49.23 13.71 5.47
C ALA A 14 -47.97 12.99 6.00
N VAL A 15 -47.74 11.77 5.53
CA VAL A 15 -46.45 11.08 5.71
C VAL A 15 -45.44 11.84 4.85
N ALA A 16 -44.69 12.72 5.49
CA ALA A 16 -43.49 13.27 4.84
C ALA A 16 -42.50 12.11 4.67
N ALA A 17 -42.46 11.53 3.48
CA ALA A 17 -41.35 10.70 3.06
C ALA A 17 -40.13 11.61 3.04
N THR A 18 -39.33 11.59 4.09
CA THR A 18 -37.96 12.08 4.03
C THR A 18 -37.25 11.16 3.04
N SER A 19 -37.10 11.60 1.78
CA SER A 19 -36.11 11.02 0.91
C SER A 19 -34.78 11.13 1.67
N ALA A 20 -34.24 10.00 2.15
CA ALA A 20 -32.83 9.94 2.50
C ALA A 20 -32.11 10.42 1.26
N ALA A 21 -31.43 11.55 1.32
CA ALA A 21 -30.59 12.00 0.22
C ALA A 21 -29.54 10.94 0.07
N ALA A 22 -29.54 10.25 -1.09
CA ALA A 22 -28.50 9.31 -1.43
C ALA A 22 -27.15 10.04 -1.27
N ARG A 23 -26.16 9.40 -0.66
CA ARG A 23 -24.81 9.94 -0.59
C ARG A 23 -24.31 10.20 -2.02
N ASP A 24 -23.79 11.38 -2.27
CA ASP A 24 -23.31 11.85 -3.58
C ASP A 24 -21.80 11.74 -3.76
N GLN A 25 -21.09 11.18 -2.76
CA GLN A 25 -19.64 11.14 -2.69
C GLN A 25 -19.13 9.71 -2.51
N VAL A 26 -18.16 9.31 -3.35
CA VAL A 26 -17.49 8.00 -3.25
C VAL A 26 -16.68 7.91 -1.95
N GLN A 27 -16.82 6.80 -1.23
CA GLN A 27 -16.07 6.51 -0.01
C GLN A 27 -15.13 5.33 -0.22
N VAL A 28 -13.85 5.59 0.04
CA VAL A 28 -12.74 4.66 -0.13
C VAL A 28 -12.05 4.46 1.20
N ALA A 29 -11.72 3.23 1.58
CA ALA A 29 -10.92 2.98 2.77
C ALA A 29 -10.01 1.76 2.59
N GLY A 30 -8.86 1.72 3.26
CA GLY A 30 -8.05 0.51 3.25
C GLY A 30 -6.56 0.72 3.39
N SER A 31 -5.81 0.14 2.47
CA SER A 31 -4.35 0.09 2.49
C SER A 31 -3.70 1.45 2.65
N SER A 32 -2.80 1.57 3.62
CA SER A 32 -1.93 2.75 3.80
C SER A 32 -0.94 2.92 2.64
N THR A 33 -0.55 1.83 1.98
CA THR A 33 0.30 1.88 0.78
C THR A 33 -0.43 2.47 -0.42
N VAL A 34 -1.70 2.13 -0.61
CA VAL A 34 -2.51 2.63 -1.73
C VAL A 34 -3.03 4.04 -1.47
N LEU A 35 -3.08 4.47 -0.19
CA LEU A 35 -3.63 5.78 0.21
C LEU A 35 -3.03 6.96 -0.58
N PRO A 36 -1.69 7.11 -0.75
CA PRO A 36 -1.14 8.25 -1.49
C PRO A 36 -1.62 8.26 -2.95
N TYR A 37 -1.59 7.13 -3.62
CA TYR A 37 -2.06 6.99 -5.00
C TYR A 37 -3.55 7.32 -5.11
N ALA A 38 -4.37 6.74 -4.25
CA ALA A 38 -5.80 6.99 -4.24
C ALA A 38 -6.15 8.45 -3.91
N SER A 39 -5.33 9.14 -3.10
CA SER A 39 -5.51 10.56 -2.80
C SER A 39 -5.22 11.44 -4.02
N ILE A 40 -4.12 11.16 -4.74
CA ILE A 40 -3.77 11.86 -6.00
C ILE A 40 -4.92 11.72 -7.00
N VAL A 41 -5.43 10.49 -7.19
CA VAL A 41 -6.53 10.23 -8.11
C VAL A 41 -7.83 10.89 -7.66
N ALA A 42 -8.14 10.86 -6.36
CA ALA A 42 -9.35 11.49 -5.83
C ALA A 42 -9.35 13.02 -6.02
N GLU A 43 -8.22 13.68 -5.80
CA GLU A 43 -8.06 15.12 -6.05
C GLU A 43 -8.22 15.42 -7.53
N ALA A 44 -7.48 14.72 -8.41
CA ALA A 44 -7.58 14.90 -9.85
C ALA A 44 -8.99 14.59 -10.37
N PHE A 45 -9.68 13.60 -9.82
CA PHE A 45 -11.06 13.28 -10.18
C PHE A 45 -12.02 14.43 -9.86
N GLY A 46 -11.91 15.00 -8.66
CA GLY A 46 -12.73 16.14 -8.26
C GLY A 46 -12.46 17.42 -9.08
N GLU A 47 -11.29 17.54 -9.70
CA GLU A 47 -10.93 18.64 -10.58
C GLU A 47 -11.39 18.44 -12.03
N ASN A 48 -11.46 17.20 -12.51
CA ASN A 48 -11.74 16.87 -13.91
C ASN A 48 -13.20 16.47 -14.17
N PHE A 49 -13.97 16.13 -13.15
CA PHE A 49 -15.36 15.67 -13.28
C PHE A 49 -16.32 16.51 -12.41
N ASP A 50 -17.58 16.59 -12.83
CA ASP A 50 -18.65 17.26 -12.09
C ASP A 50 -19.20 16.38 -10.93
N PHE A 51 -18.31 15.64 -10.25
CA PHE A 51 -18.64 14.83 -9.06
C PHE A 51 -17.86 15.34 -7.83
N PRO A 52 -18.40 15.14 -6.62
CA PRO A 52 -17.65 15.45 -5.40
C PRO A 52 -16.35 14.62 -5.31
N THR A 53 -15.28 15.26 -4.84
CA THR A 53 -13.99 14.60 -4.60
C THR A 53 -14.19 13.38 -3.70
N PRO A 54 -13.75 12.17 -4.09
CA PRO A 54 -13.84 10.97 -3.26
C PRO A 54 -13.16 11.14 -1.90
N VAL A 55 -13.77 10.59 -0.84
CA VAL A 55 -13.15 10.54 0.50
C VAL A 55 -12.30 9.29 0.60
N VAL A 56 -11.01 9.46 0.86
CA VAL A 56 -10.04 8.35 0.99
C VAL A 56 -9.53 8.27 2.43
N GLU A 57 -9.72 7.13 3.07
CA GLU A 57 -9.31 6.87 4.45
C GLU A 57 -8.29 5.73 4.55
N SER A 58 -7.28 5.89 5.39
CA SER A 58 -6.34 4.83 5.73
C SER A 58 -6.88 3.95 6.87
N GLY A 59 -6.41 2.71 6.94
CA GLY A 59 -6.76 1.77 8.01
C GLY A 59 -6.10 0.40 7.84
N GLY A 60 -5.35 0.23 6.75
CA GLY A 60 -4.75 -1.03 6.33
C GLY A 60 -5.72 -1.93 5.54
N SER A 61 -5.16 -2.77 4.66
CA SER A 61 -5.92 -3.62 3.74
C SER A 61 -6.98 -4.49 4.43
N SER A 62 -6.64 -5.10 5.56
CA SER A 62 -7.57 -5.99 6.28
C SER A 62 -8.74 -5.24 6.92
N ALA A 63 -8.52 -4.01 7.42
CA ALA A 63 -9.58 -3.20 8.00
C ALA A 63 -10.49 -2.60 6.91
N GLY A 64 -9.90 -2.14 5.79
CA GLY A 64 -10.65 -1.67 4.62
C GLY A 64 -11.57 -2.77 4.06
N LEU A 65 -11.02 -3.95 3.79
CA LEU A 65 -11.79 -5.09 3.30
C LEU A 65 -12.88 -5.53 4.30
N LYS A 66 -12.61 -5.47 5.61
CA LYS A 66 -13.64 -5.74 6.61
C LYS A 66 -14.79 -4.74 6.53
N ARG A 67 -14.51 -3.42 6.46
CA ARG A 67 -15.53 -2.36 6.28
C ARG A 67 -16.28 -2.52 4.96
N PHE A 68 -15.58 -2.89 3.90
CA PHE A 68 -16.16 -3.16 2.60
C PHE A 68 -17.20 -4.30 2.66
N CYS A 69 -16.93 -5.35 3.42
CA CYS A 69 -17.83 -6.48 3.63
C CYS A 69 -18.91 -6.25 4.72
N GLU A 70 -19.15 -5.02 5.20
CA GLU A 70 -20.22 -4.75 6.19
C GLU A 70 -21.64 -4.71 5.59
N GLY A 71 -21.77 -4.83 4.26
CA GLY A 71 -23.04 -4.87 3.55
C GLY A 71 -23.09 -3.95 2.33
N VAL A 72 -24.27 -3.88 1.72
CA VAL A 72 -24.61 -3.00 0.61
C VAL A 72 -25.50 -1.87 1.12
N GLY A 73 -25.28 -0.65 0.65
CA GLY A 73 -26.11 0.52 0.96
C GLY A 73 -25.30 1.77 1.29
N GLU A 74 -25.97 2.89 1.33
CA GLU A 74 -25.41 4.25 1.42
C GLU A 74 -24.53 4.50 2.66
N ASN A 75 -24.69 3.72 3.72
CA ASN A 75 -23.90 3.84 4.94
C ASN A 75 -22.63 2.96 4.97
N THR A 76 -22.33 2.28 3.86
CA THR A 76 -21.13 1.44 3.73
C THR A 76 -20.19 2.00 2.67
N ILE A 77 -18.90 1.71 2.77
CA ILE A 77 -17.93 2.19 1.79
C ILE A 77 -18.12 1.52 0.42
N ASP A 78 -17.72 2.21 -0.64
CA ASP A 78 -17.88 1.77 -2.03
C ASP A 78 -16.68 1.01 -2.52
N VAL A 79 -15.50 1.45 -2.07
CA VAL A 79 -14.19 0.97 -2.53
C VAL A 79 -13.32 0.57 -1.36
N ALA A 80 -12.67 -0.58 -1.46
CA ALA A 80 -11.62 -0.99 -0.52
C ALA A 80 -10.25 -1.02 -1.20
N ASN A 81 -9.29 -0.23 -0.72
CA ASN A 81 -7.91 -0.30 -1.16
C ASN A 81 -7.15 -1.44 -0.47
N ALA A 82 -6.33 -2.18 -1.22
CA ALA A 82 -5.54 -3.27 -0.68
C ALA A 82 -4.18 -3.41 -1.36
N SER A 83 -3.13 -3.68 -0.58
CA SER A 83 -1.77 -3.97 -1.05
C SER A 83 -1.50 -5.48 -1.19
N ARG A 84 -2.55 -6.23 -1.41
CA ARG A 84 -2.60 -7.68 -1.67
C ARG A 84 -3.96 -8.07 -2.23
N LYS A 85 -4.02 -9.23 -2.85
CA LYS A 85 -5.33 -9.80 -3.23
C LYS A 85 -6.24 -10.00 -2.02
N ILE A 86 -7.54 -9.83 -2.23
CA ILE A 86 -8.58 -10.23 -1.27
C ILE A 86 -8.49 -11.75 -1.01
N LYS A 87 -8.63 -12.17 0.23
CA LYS A 87 -8.52 -13.57 0.62
C LYS A 87 -9.89 -14.26 0.54
N ASP A 88 -9.91 -15.55 0.26
CA ASP A 88 -11.14 -16.36 0.17
C ASP A 88 -12.05 -16.19 1.41
N LYS A 89 -11.45 -16.12 2.61
CA LYS A 89 -12.19 -15.87 3.85
C LYS A 89 -12.86 -14.49 3.89
N GLU A 90 -12.27 -13.48 3.24
CA GLU A 90 -12.82 -12.13 3.14
C GLU A 90 -13.94 -12.11 2.10
N ILE A 91 -13.75 -12.77 0.94
CA ILE A 91 -14.81 -12.95 -0.07
C ILE A 91 -16.04 -13.65 0.55
N LYS A 92 -15.80 -14.71 1.33
CA LYS A 92 -16.88 -15.41 2.05
C LYS A 92 -17.59 -14.51 3.04
N ALA A 93 -16.87 -13.73 3.83
CA ALA A 93 -17.46 -12.77 4.77
C ALA A 93 -18.27 -11.68 4.07
N CYS A 94 -17.80 -11.18 2.91
CA CYS A 94 -18.54 -10.27 2.05
C CYS A 94 -19.87 -10.90 1.58
N ALA A 95 -19.82 -12.11 1.07
CA ALA A 95 -21.01 -12.82 0.57
C ALA A 95 -22.05 -13.07 1.69
N GLU A 96 -21.61 -13.44 2.90
CA GLU A 96 -22.48 -13.60 4.08
C GLU A 96 -23.17 -12.28 4.47
N ALA A 97 -22.56 -11.14 4.18
CA ALA A 97 -23.13 -9.80 4.41
C ALA A 97 -23.88 -9.23 3.18
N GLY A 98 -24.05 -10.02 2.10
CA GLY A 98 -24.77 -9.63 0.89
C GLY A 98 -23.93 -8.86 -0.14
N VAL A 99 -22.63 -8.73 0.05
CA VAL A 99 -21.69 -8.18 -0.96
C VAL A 99 -21.16 -9.33 -1.81
N THR A 100 -21.86 -9.66 -2.88
CA THR A 100 -21.58 -10.82 -3.75
C THR A 100 -20.81 -10.44 -5.00
N ASP A 101 -21.12 -9.29 -5.57
CA ASP A 101 -20.56 -8.84 -6.85
C ASP A 101 -19.45 -7.81 -6.59
N ILE A 102 -18.21 -8.32 -6.57
CA ILE A 102 -17.00 -7.55 -6.29
C ILE A 102 -16.20 -7.42 -7.57
N ILE A 103 -15.88 -6.20 -7.98
CA ILE A 103 -14.94 -5.93 -9.07
C ILE A 103 -13.55 -5.78 -8.47
N GLU A 104 -12.60 -6.62 -8.89
CA GLU A 104 -11.19 -6.50 -8.53
C GLU A 104 -10.48 -5.64 -9.57
N VAL A 105 -9.76 -4.62 -9.11
CA VAL A 105 -9.01 -3.72 -9.97
C VAL A 105 -7.56 -3.71 -9.52
N ARG A 106 -6.64 -4.19 -10.35
CA ARG A 106 -5.20 -4.08 -10.12
C ARG A 106 -4.72 -2.76 -10.68
N ILE A 107 -4.13 -1.90 -9.83
CA ILE A 107 -3.68 -0.56 -10.22
C ILE A 107 -2.21 -0.52 -10.66
N GLY A 108 -1.47 -1.56 -10.36
CA GLY A 108 -0.04 -1.65 -10.60
C GLY A 108 0.67 -2.33 -9.44
N TYR A 109 1.95 -2.02 -9.29
CA TYR A 109 2.79 -2.63 -8.26
C TYR A 109 3.54 -1.55 -7.47
N ASP A 110 3.76 -1.82 -6.19
CA ASP A 110 4.71 -1.12 -5.36
C ASP A 110 6.02 -1.91 -5.41
N GLY A 111 7.06 -1.32 -6.00
CA GLY A 111 8.37 -1.92 -6.13
C GLY A 111 9.44 -0.93 -5.71
N ILE A 112 10.18 -1.24 -4.63
CA ILE A 112 11.24 -0.38 -4.13
C ILE A 112 12.62 -0.94 -4.48
N VAL A 113 13.52 -0.04 -4.82
CA VAL A 113 14.89 -0.34 -5.22
C VAL A 113 15.89 0.35 -4.29
N PHE A 114 17.08 -0.17 -4.26
CA PHE A 114 18.19 0.30 -3.44
C PHE A 114 19.27 0.83 -4.35
N ALA A 115 19.57 2.12 -4.27
CA ALA A 115 20.50 2.74 -5.19
C ALA A 115 21.55 3.60 -4.47
N SER A 116 22.73 3.64 -5.04
CA SER A 116 23.87 4.43 -4.63
C SER A 116 24.25 5.45 -5.71
N ASP A 117 25.21 6.33 -5.41
CA ASP A 117 25.80 7.20 -6.43
C ASP A 117 26.32 6.38 -7.61
N ILE A 118 26.14 6.86 -8.84
CA ILE A 118 26.56 6.18 -10.08
C ILE A 118 28.05 5.79 -10.11
N ASN A 119 28.91 6.54 -9.40
CA ASN A 119 30.33 6.26 -9.28
C ASN A 119 30.71 5.57 -7.95
N GLY A 120 29.70 5.17 -7.16
CA GLY A 120 29.89 4.48 -5.89
C GLY A 120 30.20 2.99 -6.04
N ASN A 121 30.19 2.27 -4.93
CA ASN A 121 30.34 0.83 -4.94
C ASN A 121 29.06 0.12 -5.42
N GLU A 122 29.23 -0.96 -6.18
CA GLU A 122 28.12 -1.85 -6.55
C GLU A 122 27.77 -2.77 -5.37
N PHE A 123 26.48 -3.01 -5.18
CA PHE A 123 25.97 -3.87 -4.13
C PHE A 123 25.01 -4.95 -4.66
N ALA A 124 25.05 -6.11 -4.02
CA ALA A 124 24.11 -7.20 -4.23
C ALA A 124 23.53 -7.62 -2.88
N TYR A 125 22.43 -6.98 -2.50
CA TYR A 125 21.84 -7.15 -1.20
C TYR A 125 20.92 -8.36 -1.09
N THR A 126 20.74 -8.81 0.15
CA THR A 126 19.62 -9.65 0.58
C THR A 126 18.84 -8.91 1.68
N PRO A 127 17.60 -9.32 2.00
CA PRO A 127 16.88 -8.79 3.16
C PRO A 127 17.68 -8.92 4.47
N THR A 128 18.44 -10.02 4.62
CA THR A 128 19.33 -10.24 5.77
C THR A 128 20.35 -9.12 5.93
N ASP A 129 20.98 -8.67 4.84
CA ASP A 129 21.98 -7.61 4.90
C ASP A 129 21.38 -6.29 5.44
N TRP A 130 20.16 -5.97 4.98
CA TRP A 130 19.44 -4.77 5.43
C TRP A 130 18.98 -4.85 6.87
N PHE A 131 18.50 -6.02 7.32
CA PHE A 131 18.16 -6.26 8.72
C PHE A 131 19.42 -6.08 9.60
N LEU A 132 20.54 -6.72 9.24
CA LEU A 132 21.80 -6.60 9.99
C LEU A 132 22.40 -5.18 9.96
N ALA A 133 22.11 -4.40 8.91
CA ALA A 133 22.57 -3.01 8.83
C ALA A 133 21.74 -2.06 9.70
N LEU A 134 20.41 -2.16 9.64
CA LEU A 134 19.51 -1.11 10.10
C LEU A 134 18.68 -1.45 11.35
N SER A 135 18.56 -2.72 11.74
CA SER A 135 17.80 -3.06 12.94
C SER A 135 18.47 -2.54 14.21
N ASN A 136 17.66 -2.14 15.17
CA ASN A 136 18.11 -1.66 16.46
C ASN A 136 18.87 -2.76 17.24
N GLU A 137 18.37 -3.99 17.16
CA GLU A 137 18.98 -5.18 17.75
C GLU A 137 19.11 -6.29 16.69
N ILE A 138 20.16 -7.09 16.80
CA ILE A 138 20.41 -8.25 15.96
C ILE A 138 20.69 -9.49 16.81
N LEU A 139 20.49 -10.68 16.22
CA LEU A 139 20.78 -11.96 16.89
C LEU A 139 22.28 -12.27 16.82
N MET A 140 22.93 -12.36 17.97
CA MET A 140 24.33 -12.82 18.11
C MET A 140 24.42 -13.84 19.23
N ASP A 141 25.05 -14.98 18.95
CA ASP A 141 25.25 -16.07 19.94
C ASP A 141 23.96 -16.50 20.65
N GLY A 142 22.82 -16.47 19.94
CA GLY A 142 21.51 -16.87 20.45
C GLY A 142 20.79 -15.81 21.30
N GLN A 143 21.30 -14.60 21.35
CA GLN A 143 20.72 -13.47 22.11
C GLN A 143 20.53 -12.24 21.23
N MET A 144 19.46 -11.49 21.47
CA MET A 144 19.28 -10.17 20.86
C MET A 144 20.22 -9.18 21.55
N VAL A 145 21.03 -8.49 20.77
CA VAL A 145 21.99 -7.48 21.26
C VAL A 145 21.85 -6.20 20.44
N ALA A 146 22.19 -5.05 21.03
CA ALA A 146 22.25 -3.79 20.31
C ALA A 146 23.18 -3.92 19.09
N ASN A 147 22.75 -3.43 17.95
CA ASN A 147 23.43 -3.62 16.67
C ASN A 147 24.83 -2.94 16.69
N PRO A 148 25.92 -3.72 16.60
CA PRO A 148 27.29 -3.17 16.66
C PRO A 148 27.83 -2.72 15.30
N ASN A 149 27.17 -3.09 14.18
CA ASN A 149 27.67 -2.91 12.83
C ASN A 149 27.82 -1.42 12.48
N LYS A 150 28.93 -1.05 11.86
CA LYS A 150 29.28 0.33 11.49
C LYS A 150 29.57 0.47 9.99
N THR A 151 29.95 -0.61 9.33
CA THR A 151 30.28 -0.64 7.91
C THR A 151 29.50 -1.76 7.21
N TRP A 152 29.35 -1.67 5.90
CA TRP A 152 28.78 -2.75 5.11
C TRP A 152 29.61 -4.04 5.20
N ALA A 153 30.93 -3.95 5.37
CA ALA A 153 31.79 -5.12 5.59
C ALA A 153 31.52 -5.81 6.94
N ASP A 154 31.01 -5.11 7.96
CA ASP A 154 30.60 -5.72 9.24
C ASP A 154 29.30 -6.54 9.06
N VAL A 155 28.45 -6.13 8.11
CA VAL A 155 27.21 -6.82 7.77
C VAL A 155 27.49 -8.06 6.91
N ASN A 156 28.31 -7.88 5.88
CA ASN A 156 28.66 -8.93 4.94
C ASN A 156 30.10 -8.72 4.48
N ALA A 157 30.98 -9.68 4.75
CA ALA A 157 32.42 -9.58 4.44
C ALA A 157 32.72 -9.43 2.94
N ASN A 158 31.78 -9.68 2.06
CA ASN A 158 31.92 -9.46 0.62
C ASN A 158 31.65 -7.99 0.22
N PHE A 159 31.13 -7.17 1.11
CA PHE A 159 30.87 -5.76 0.84
C PHE A 159 32.09 -4.89 1.17
N PRO A 160 32.16 -3.68 0.60
CA PRO A 160 33.22 -2.74 0.92
C PRO A 160 33.15 -2.29 2.39
N ALA A 161 34.32 -1.92 2.96
CA ALA A 161 34.40 -1.31 4.29
C ALA A 161 33.93 0.15 4.30
N GLN A 162 32.79 0.40 3.63
CA GLN A 162 32.09 1.67 3.54
C GLN A 162 31.20 1.85 4.77
N ALA A 163 31.14 3.05 5.31
CA ALA A 163 30.28 3.35 6.46
C ALA A 163 28.81 3.07 6.12
N LEU A 164 28.08 2.52 7.08
CA LEU A 164 26.63 2.36 6.95
C LEU A 164 25.96 3.73 6.98
N GLN A 165 25.24 4.05 5.93
CA GLN A 165 24.36 5.21 5.85
C GLN A 165 23.22 4.89 4.88
N ALA A 166 22.00 4.87 5.38
CA ALA A 166 20.82 4.59 4.57
C ALA A 166 19.78 5.72 4.68
N PHE A 167 19.29 6.17 3.54
CA PHE A 167 18.20 7.12 3.39
C PHE A 167 16.96 6.34 2.98
N ILE A 168 16.03 6.17 3.93
CA ILE A 168 14.87 5.28 3.78
C ILE A 168 13.57 6.09 3.77
N PRO A 169 12.49 5.57 3.18
CA PRO A 169 11.20 6.23 3.20
C PRO A 169 10.74 6.48 4.65
N GLY A 170 10.30 7.69 4.95
CA GLY A 170 9.71 8.04 6.22
C GLY A 170 8.37 7.33 6.44
N THR A 171 7.88 7.34 7.68
CA THR A 171 6.68 6.58 8.09
C THR A 171 5.37 7.03 7.42
N LYS A 172 5.40 8.17 6.73
CA LYS A 172 4.26 8.69 5.94
C LYS A 172 4.18 8.11 4.52
N HIS A 173 5.27 7.52 4.04
CA HIS A 173 5.32 6.91 2.71
C HIS A 173 4.72 5.49 2.71
N GLY A 174 3.90 5.17 1.71
CA GLY A 174 3.39 3.82 1.51
C GLY A 174 4.50 2.78 1.29
N THR A 175 5.58 3.17 0.63
CA THR A 175 6.79 2.37 0.41
C THR A 175 7.52 1.99 1.71
N ARG A 176 7.32 2.73 2.82
CA ARG A 176 7.86 2.35 4.13
C ARG A 176 7.34 1.00 4.61
N GLU A 177 6.05 0.73 4.45
CA GLU A 177 5.46 -0.55 4.84
C GLU A 177 6.05 -1.71 4.03
N VAL A 178 6.29 -1.53 2.71
CA VAL A 178 6.98 -2.54 1.88
C VAL A 178 8.39 -2.78 2.36
N PHE A 179 9.13 -1.72 2.64
CA PHE A 179 10.48 -1.82 3.17
C PHE A 179 10.52 -2.59 4.50
N GLU A 180 9.63 -2.27 5.43
CA GLU A 180 9.53 -2.97 6.72
C GLU A 180 9.16 -4.44 6.55
N ASP A 181 8.13 -4.75 5.74
CA ASP A 181 7.63 -6.13 5.58
C ASP A 181 8.57 -7.00 4.73
N LYS A 182 8.97 -6.50 3.55
CA LYS A 182 9.68 -7.30 2.55
C LYS A 182 11.20 -7.33 2.74
N VAL A 183 11.72 -6.39 3.51
CA VAL A 183 13.17 -6.28 3.72
C VAL A 183 13.53 -6.53 5.17
N ILE A 184 13.07 -5.68 6.07
CA ILE A 184 13.51 -5.76 7.48
C ILE A 184 12.92 -6.99 8.18
N LEU A 185 11.62 -7.22 8.09
CA LEU A 185 10.98 -8.39 8.69
C LEU A 185 11.47 -9.69 8.05
N ALA A 186 11.56 -9.74 6.72
CA ALA A 186 12.08 -10.91 6.01
C ALA A 186 13.53 -11.23 6.41
N GLY A 187 14.37 -10.21 6.61
CA GLY A 187 15.73 -10.38 7.12
C GLY A 187 15.78 -10.86 8.57
N CYS A 188 14.89 -10.35 9.42
CA CYS A 188 14.71 -10.80 10.81
C CYS A 188 14.36 -12.29 10.87
N GLU A 189 13.41 -12.73 10.04
CA GLU A 189 12.99 -14.14 9.92
C GLU A 189 14.16 -15.01 9.41
N ALA A 190 14.83 -14.57 8.35
CA ALA A 190 15.95 -15.31 7.74
C ALA A 190 17.14 -15.49 8.70
N THR A 191 17.38 -14.57 9.63
CA THR A 191 18.42 -14.68 10.67
C THR A 191 18.00 -15.54 11.85
N GLY A 192 16.75 -15.94 11.99
CA GLY A 192 16.18 -16.61 13.15
C GLY A 192 15.90 -15.67 14.36
N ALA A 193 16.13 -14.36 14.20
CA ALA A 193 15.85 -13.37 15.23
C ALA A 193 14.36 -13.30 15.59
N PHE A 194 13.48 -13.50 14.58
CA PHE A 194 12.03 -13.53 14.78
C PHE A 194 11.61 -14.60 15.80
N ASP A 195 12.15 -15.81 15.72
CA ASP A 195 11.81 -16.91 16.63
C ASP A 195 12.22 -16.59 18.09
N VAL A 196 13.38 -15.95 18.26
CA VAL A 196 13.87 -15.52 19.59
C VAL A 196 12.95 -14.42 20.13
N LEU A 197 12.60 -13.43 19.31
CA LEU A 197 11.68 -12.36 19.68
C LEU A 197 10.28 -12.88 19.99
N LEU A 198 9.79 -13.84 19.22
CA LEU A 198 8.47 -14.46 19.44
C LEU A 198 8.44 -15.25 20.76
N ALA A 199 9.51 -15.98 21.06
CA ALA A 199 9.63 -16.71 22.32
C ALA A 199 9.68 -15.78 23.56
N ALA A 200 10.24 -14.59 23.39
CA ALA A 200 10.31 -13.55 24.43
C ALA A 200 9.09 -12.63 24.50
N ALA A 201 8.21 -12.69 23.47
CA ALA A 201 7.10 -11.75 23.34
C ALA A 201 6.02 -11.97 24.43
N GLU A 202 5.56 -10.87 25.00
CA GLU A 202 4.43 -10.83 25.93
C GLU A 202 3.10 -10.60 25.16
N GLY A 203 2.03 -11.21 25.62
CA GLY A 203 0.68 -11.03 25.05
C GLY A 203 -0.28 -12.13 25.49
N ASP A 204 -1.57 -11.79 25.54
CA ASP A 204 -2.65 -12.69 26.01
C ASP A 204 -3.04 -13.74 24.94
N THR A 205 -2.59 -13.58 23.70
CA THR A 205 -2.87 -14.49 22.58
C THR A 205 -1.65 -14.69 21.70
N ASP A 206 -1.56 -15.82 21.00
CA ASP A 206 -0.50 -16.09 20.03
C ASP A 206 -0.42 -14.99 18.96
N LYS A 207 -1.58 -14.46 18.53
CA LYS A 207 -1.65 -13.32 17.59
C LYS A 207 -1.03 -12.05 18.17
N ALA A 208 -1.24 -11.78 19.47
CA ALA A 208 -0.66 -10.61 20.13
C ALA A 208 0.87 -10.76 20.24
N LYS A 209 1.36 -11.96 20.60
CA LYS A 209 2.80 -12.25 20.66
C LYS A 209 3.46 -12.14 19.29
N HIS A 210 2.83 -12.69 18.24
CA HIS A 210 3.33 -12.60 16.86
C HIS A 210 3.47 -11.13 16.43
N LYS A 211 2.43 -10.33 16.65
CA LYS A 211 2.46 -8.90 16.35
C LYS A 211 3.54 -8.13 17.15
N ALA A 212 3.79 -8.53 18.40
CA ALA A 212 4.85 -7.93 19.21
C ALA A 212 6.25 -8.29 18.66
N ALA A 213 6.46 -9.53 18.22
CA ALA A 213 7.69 -9.97 17.57
C ALA A 213 7.92 -9.25 16.24
N GLU A 214 6.89 -9.15 15.36
CA GLU A 214 6.96 -8.37 14.11
C GLU A 214 7.40 -6.93 14.40
N LYS A 215 6.74 -6.28 15.37
CA LYS A 215 7.07 -4.89 15.75
C LYS A 215 8.52 -4.75 16.27
N ALA A 216 9.02 -5.74 16.98
CA ALA A 216 10.40 -5.73 17.46
C ALA A 216 11.39 -5.92 16.29
N CYS A 217 11.10 -6.83 15.34
CA CYS A 217 11.90 -7.03 14.14
C CYS A 217 12.08 -5.75 13.31
N ILE A 218 11.01 -5.01 13.08
CA ILE A 218 11.03 -3.78 12.25
C ILE A 218 11.49 -2.53 13.01
N SER A 219 11.95 -2.69 14.26
CA SER A 219 12.52 -1.58 15.04
C SER A 219 13.89 -1.19 14.52
N LEU A 220 14.00 -0.01 13.92
CA LEU A 220 15.23 0.48 13.32
C LEU A 220 16.08 1.25 14.36
N ARG A 221 17.39 1.27 14.11
CA ARG A 221 18.35 2.03 14.91
C ARG A 221 18.19 3.54 14.70
N THR A 222 18.49 4.30 15.76
CA THR A 222 18.29 5.77 15.78
C THR A 222 19.62 6.53 15.96
N ASP A 223 20.75 5.88 15.72
CA ASP A 223 22.10 6.44 15.90
C ASP A 223 22.61 7.21 14.65
N GLY A 224 21.74 7.47 13.69
CA GLY A 224 22.03 8.25 12.50
C GLY A 224 22.46 7.40 11.28
N VAL A 225 22.60 6.09 11.41
CA VAL A 225 22.85 5.17 10.28
C VAL A 225 21.63 5.08 9.38
N SER A 226 20.43 4.96 9.97
CA SER A 226 19.15 5.00 9.29
C SER A 226 18.55 6.39 9.39
N VAL A 227 18.27 7.01 8.27
CA VAL A 227 17.67 8.35 8.18
C VAL A 227 16.35 8.27 7.45
N ASP A 228 15.27 8.56 8.15
CA ASP A 228 13.94 8.67 7.58
C ASP A 228 13.84 9.94 6.72
N ILE A 229 13.40 9.80 5.48
CA ILE A 229 13.11 10.89 4.55
C ILE A 229 11.60 11.03 4.41
N ASP A 230 11.04 12.08 4.98
CA ASP A 230 9.59 12.38 4.91
C ASP A 230 9.23 13.18 3.65
N GLY A 231 10.21 13.71 2.94
CA GLY A 231 10.07 14.36 1.63
C GLY A 231 9.92 13.35 0.49
N ASP A 232 9.87 13.84 -0.71
CA ASP A 232 9.84 12.99 -1.90
C ASP A 232 11.22 12.38 -2.22
N TYR A 233 11.30 11.57 -3.26
CA TYR A 233 12.54 10.91 -3.66
C TYR A 233 13.63 11.88 -4.15
N THR A 234 13.28 13.13 -4.50
CA THR A 234 14.28 14.16 -4.84
C THR A 234 15.10 14.57 -3.64
N GLU A 235 14.52 14.55 -2.42
CA GLU A 235 15.28 14.73 -1.18
C GLU A 235 16.25 13.57 -0.94
N THR A 236 15.80 12.32 -1.14
CA THR A 236 16.67 11.14 -1.02
C THR A 236 17.84 11.21 -2.01
N LEU A 237 17.59 11.61 -3.26
CA LEU A 237 18.62 11.82 -4.28
C LEU A 237 19.62 12.92 -3.84
N ALA A 238 19.14 14.05 -3.34
CA ALA A 238 20.01 15.13 -2.86
C ALA A 238 20.90 14.70 -1.68
N ARG A 239 20.40 13.78 -0.82
CA ARG A 239 21.20 13.18 0.27
C ARG A 239 22.33 12.33 -0.27
N ILE A 240 22.09 11.52 -1.31
CA ILE A 240 23.13 10.72 -1.97
C ILE A 240 24.13 11.62 -2.69
N GLU A 241 23.69 12.65 -3.39
CA GLU A 241 24.58 13.61 -4.06
C GLU A 241 25.53 14.31 -3.08
N SER A 242 25.06 14.56 -1.84
CA SER A 242 25.87 15.17 -0.77
C SER A 242 26.67 14.16 0.05
N ASN A 243 26.28 12.90 0.08
CA ASN A 243 26.99 11.79 0.75
C ASN A 243 27.08 10.58 -0.18
N LYS A 244 28.16 10.48 -0.93
CA LYS A 244 28.39 9.46 -1.97
C LYS A 244 28.45 8.03 -1.45
N ASP A 245 28.66 7.86 -0.13
CA ASP A 245 28.63 6.56 0.54
C ASP A 245 27.21 6.15 0.99
N GLY A 246 26.24 7.05 0.85
CA GLY A 246 24.84 6.78 1.23
C GLY A 246 24.14 5.84 0.25
N ILE A 247 23.25 5.01 0.77
CA ILE A 247 22.33 4.18 -0.01
C ILE A 247 20.92 4.73 0.16
N GLY A 248 20.24 5.03 -0.93
CA GLY A 248 18.85 5.48 -0.93
C GLY A 248 17.88 4.36 -1.29
N VAL A 249 16.69 4.44 -0.72
CA VAL A 249 15.55 3.60 -1.08
C VAL A 249 14.59 4.43 -1.93
N PHE A 250 14.25 3.96 -3.11
CA PHE A 250 13.43 4.66 -4.11
C PHE A 250 12.31 3.77 -4.64
N GLY A 251 11.28 4.36 -5.23
CA GLY A 251 10.43 3.65 -6.18
C GLY A 251 11.19 3.38 -7.49
N LEU A 252 10.86 2.27 -8.17
CA LEU A 252 11.55 1.87 -9.42
C LEU A 252 11.48 2.99 -10.46
N ALA A 253 10.32 3.56 -10.72
CA ALA A 253 10.14 4.59 -11.74
C ALA A 253 11.02 5.83 -11.49
N PHE A 254 11.15 6.26 -10.23
CA PHE A 254 12.07 7.35 -9.89
C PHE A 254 13.53 7.00 -10.20
N TYR A 255 13.95 5.77 -9.88
CA TYR A 255 15.31 5.32 -10.23
C TYR A 255 15.52 5.31 -11.74
N GLU A 256 14.59 4.77 -12.53
CA GLU A 256 14.68 4.69 -13.98
C GLU A 256 14.85 6.06 -14.64
N ASN A 257 14.23 7.09 -14.08
CA ASN A 257 14.37 8.48 -14.52
C ASN A 257 15.67 9.17 -14.04
N ASN A 258 16.51 8.51 -13.23
CA ASN A 258 17.74 9.08 -12.64
C ASN A 258 18.95 8.14 -12.78
N THR A 259 18.98 7.28 -13.80
CA THR A 259 20.07 6.33 -14.06
C THR A 259 21.40 6.99 -14.45
N ASP A 260 21.38 8.27 -14.80
CA ASP A 260 22.58 9.09 -15.02
C ASP A 260 23.28 9.49 -13.71
N LYS A 261 22.60 9.42 -12.58
CA LYS A 261 23.09 9.79 -11.24
C LYS A 261 23.20 8.62 -10.28
N LEU A 262 22.38 7.60 -10.47
CA LEU A 262 22.21 6.46 -9.57
C LEU A 262 22.57 5.14 -10.25
N GLN A 263 23.14 4.22 -9.50
CA GLN A 263 23.23 2.81 -9.85
C GLN A 263 22.43 1.97 -8.86
N VAL A 264 21.71 0.97 -9.37
CA VAL A 264 20.82 0.12 -8.56
C VAL A 264 21.54 -1.16 -8.13
N ALA A 265 21.29 -1.56 -6.88
CA ALA A 265 21.71 -2.86 -6.37
C ALA A 265 20.73 -3.97 -6.77
N THR A 266 21.22 -5.20 -6.90
CA THR A 266 20.35 -6.37 -6.95
C THR A 266 19.80 -6.69 -5.55
N MET A 267 18.64 -7.35 -5.51
CA MET A 267 18.10 -7.91 -4.26
C MET A 267 17.93 -9.43 -4.44
N SER A 268 18.62 -10.21 -3.61
CA SER A 268 18.67 -11.68 -3.73
C SER A 268 19.13 -12.16 -5.11
N GLY A 269 20.03 -11.40 -5.77
CA GLY A 269 20.56 -11.69 -7.10
C GLY A 269 19.66 -11.24 -8.26
N ILE A 270 18.48 -10.68 -7.98
CA ILE A 270 17.53 -10.21 -9.01
C ILE A 270 17.71 -8.71 -9.23
N VAL A 271 17.84 -8.30 -10.49
CA VAL A 271 17.84 -6.90 -10.90
C VAL A 271 16.40 -6.39 -10.89
N PRO A 272 16.12 -5.26 -10.21
CA PRO A 272 14.78 -4.69 -10.28
C PRO A 272 14.48 -4.15 -11.68
N SER A 273 13.32 -4.50 -12.19
CA SER A 273 12.75 -3.99 -13.44
C SER A 273 11.23 -4.10 -13.38
N THR A 274 10.52 -3.39 -14.24
CA THR A 274 9.06 -3.54 -14.37
C THR A 274 8.66 -5.01 -14.54
N GLU A 275 9.38 -5.77 -15.38
CA GLU A 275 9.12 -7.19 -15.62
C GLU A 275 9.34 -8.04 -14.35
N SER A 276 10.52 -7.91 -13.69
CA SER A 276 10.83 -8.72 -12.50
C SER A 276 9.93 -8.39 -11.32
N ILE A 277 9.40 -7.16 -11.23
CA ILE A 277 8.43 -6.71 -10.24
C ILE A 277 7.04 -7.28 -10.56
N ALA A 278 6.57 -7.15 -11.79
CA ALA A 278 5.25 -7.61 -12.21
C ALA A 278 5.09 -9.14 -12.13
N THR A 279 6.17 -9.88 -12.46
CA THR A 279 6.20 -11.35 -12.31
C THR A 279 6.37 -11.82 -10.86
N GLY A 280 6.74 -10.90 -9.94
CA GLY A 280 7.04 -11.24 -8.54
C GLY A 280 8.40 -11.93 -8.35
N GLU A 281 9.28 -11.94 -9.36
CA GLU A 281 10.64 -12.45 -9.27
C GLU A 281 11.50 -11.55 -8.37
N TYR A 282 11.34 -10.22 -8.49
CA TYR A 282 11.97 -9.26 -7.59
C TYR A 282 11.27 -9.27 -6.22
N PRO A 283 11.99 -9.61 -5.12
CA PRO A 283 11.33 -9.91 -3.84
C PRO A 283 10.73 -8.71 -3.12
N VAL A 284 11.17 -7.49 -3.46
CA VAL A 284 10.72 -6.26 -2.78
C VAL A 284 9.67 -5.54 -3.61
N SER A 285 8.62 -6.29 -3.93
CA SER A 285 7.47 -5.81 -4.68
C SER A 285 6.17 -6.41 -4.16
N ARG A 286 5.06 -5.76 -4.44
CA ARG A 286 3.70 -6.29 -4.21
C ARG A 286 2.70 -5.64 -5.14
N PRO A 287 1.69 -6.40 -5.62
CA PRO A 287 0.61 -5.84 -6.40
C PRO A 287 -0.32 -5.01 -5.52
N LEU A 288 -0.82 -3.91 -6.09
CA LEU A 288 -1.76 -3.01 -5.47
C LEU A 288 -3.12 -3.11 -6.13
N PHE A 289 -4.17 -3.08 -5.32
CA PHE A 289 -5.54 -3.26 -5.75
C PHE A 289 -6.48 -2.25 -5.13
N PHE A 290 -7.60 -2.04 -5.78
CA PHE A 290 -8.82 -1.66 -5.12
C PHE A 290 -9.97 -2.59 -5.53
N TYR A 291 -10.99 -2.66 -4.69
CA TYR A 291 -12.18 -3.49 -4.87
C TYR A 291 -13.40 -2.62 -4.88
N VAL A 292 -14.28 -2.78 -5.88
CA VAL A 292 -15.50 -1.98 -6.04
C VAL A 292 -16.72 -2.84 -5.76
N LYS A 293 -17.69 -2.32 -4.99
CA LYS A 293 -19.02 -2.91 -4.87
C LYS A 293 -19.81 -2.64 -6.14
N LYS A 294 -20.01 -3.65 -6.98
CA LYS A 294 -20.83 -3.49 -8.19
C LYS A 294 -22.24 -2.98 -7.89
N ALA A 295 -22.84 -3.43 -6.79
CA ALA A 295 -24.17 -2.99 -6.38
C ALA A 295 -24.28 -1.48 -6.05
N HIS A 296 -23.18 -0.77 -5.90
CA HIS A 296 -23.13 0.68 -5.68
C HIS A 296 -22.97 1.46 -7.00
N ILE A 297 -22.56 0.81 -8.10
CA ILE A 297 -22.48 1.43 -9.43
C ILE A 297 -23.90 1.84 -9.88
N GLY A 298 -24.04 3.08 -10.34
CA GLY A 298 -25.33 3.65 -10.72
C GLY A 298 -26.21 4.11 -9.53
N VAL A 299 -25.80 3.80 -8.28
CA VAL A 299 -26.43 4.31 -7.05
C VAL A 299 -25.62 5.46 -6.47
N ILE A 300 -24.31 5.28 -6.34
CA ILE A 300 -23.37 6.31 -5.90
C ILE A 300 -22.83 7.04 -7.13
N PRO A 301 -23.13 8.36 -7.28
CA PRO A 301 -22.67 9.13 -8.43
C PRO A 301 -21.15 9.14 -8.56
N GLY A 302 -20.65 8.97 -9.79
CA GLY A 302 -19.22 9.01 -10.09
C GLY A 302 -18.41 7.78 -9.70
N LEU A 303 -19.03 6.72 -9.14
CA LEU A 303 -18.27 5.55 -8.68
C LEU A 303 -17.63 4.78 -9.86
N LYS A 304 -18.36 4.59 -10.95
CA LYS A 304 -17.82 3.92 -12.14
C LYS A 304 -16.74 4.78 -12.79
N GLU A 305 -17.03 6.05 -12.98
CA GLU A 305 -16.10 7.03 -13.54
C GLU A 305 -14.81 7.14 -12.72
N TYR A 306 -14.90 7.09 -11.40
CA TYR A 306 -13.72 7.07 -10.52
C TYR A 306 -12.88 5.80 -10.72
N ALA A 307 -13.54 4.63 -10.83
CA ALA A 307 -12.82 3.38 -11.05
C ALA A 307 -12.13 3.34 -12.43
N GLU A 308 -12.80 3.81 -13.48
CA GLU A 308 -12.24 3.92 -14.83
C GLU A 308 -11.11 4.95 -14.90
N PHE A 309 -11.30 6.11 -14.28
CA PHE A 309 -10.30 7.18 -14.25
C PHE A 309 -9.03 6.75 -13.51
N PHE A 310 -9.16 6.01 -12.40
CA PHE A 310 -8.01 5.56 -11.61
C PHE A 310 -7.01 4.75 -12.46
N ILE A 311 -7.51 3.94 -13.38
CA ILE A 311 -6.71 3.04 -14.22
C ILE A 311 -6.55 3.53 -15.65
N ALA A 312 -6.94 4.77 -15.95
CA ALA A 312 -6.70 5.35 -17.26
C ALA A 312 -5.20 5.45 -17.55
N ASP A 313 -4.78 5.33 -18.81
CA ASP A 313 -3.37 5.37 -19.19
C ASP A 313 -2.69 6.67 -18.75
N GLU A 314 -3.40 7.79 -18.82
CA GLU A 314 -2.92 9.10 -18.37
C GLU A 314 -2.77 9.22 -16.85
N ILE A 315 -3.26 8.24 -16.06
CA ILE A 315 -3.18 8.22 -14.58
C ILE A 315 -2.26 7.11 -14.08
N ALA A 316 -2.53 5.86 -14.44
CA ALA A 316 -1.82 4.67 -13.96
C ALA A 316 -0.83 4.09 -14.98
N GLY A 317 -0.74 4.67 -16.17
CA GLY A 317 0.26 4.29 -17.18
C GLY A 317 1.68 4.69 -16.79
N GLU A 318 2.66 4.30 -17.63
CA GLU A 318 4.10 4.51 -17.37
C GLU A 318 4.48 5.98 -17.24
N ASP A 319 3.81 6.88 -17.96
CA ASP A 319 4.04 8.32 -17.97
C ASP A 319 3.02 9.08 -17.08
N GLY A 320 2.18 8.38 -16.34
CA GLY A 320 1.14 8.98 -15.51
C GLY A 320 1.64 9.48 -14.15
N PRO A 321 0.86 10.35 -13.46
CA PRO A 321 1.26 10.92 -12.18
C PRO A 321 1.49 9.87 -11.10
N LEU A 322 0.89 8.68 -11.19
CA LEU A 322 1.12 7.61 -10.23
C LEU A 322 2.50 6.98 -10.41
N ALA A 323 3.01 6.90 -11.64
CA ALA A 323 4.38 6.44 -11.89
C ALA A 323 5.41 7.45 -11.37
N GLU A 324 5.18 8.75 -11.54
CA GLU A 324 6.03 9.79 -10.96
C GLU A 324 6.12 9.67 -9.42
N TYR A 325 5.03 9.20 -8.79
CA TYR A 325 4.96 8.95 -7.34
C TYR A 325 5.51 7.58 -6.92
N GLY A 326 5.96 6.75 -7.87
CA GLY A 326 6.64 5.47 -7.63
C GLY A 326 5.80 4.21 -7.90
N LEU A 327 4.59 4.34 -8.46
CA LEU A 327 3.83 3.19 -8.93
C LEU A 327 4.56 2.55 -10.12
N VAL A 328 4.75 1.25 -10.09
CA VAL A 328 5.13 0.47 -11.27
C VAL A 328 3.85 0.12 -12.01
N SER A 329 3.71 0.61 -13.24
CA SER A 329 2.53 0.38 -14.08
C SER A 329 2.31 -1.12 -14.29
N ASP A 330 1.03 -1.52 -14.37
CA ASP A 330 0.66 -2.89 -14.65
C ASP A 330 0.87 -3.21 -16.14
N PRO A 331 1.70 -4.20 -16.51
CA PRO A 331 1.81 -4.64 -17.90
C PRO A 331 0.48 -5.11 -18.52
N GLU A 332 -0.49 -5.52 -17.67
CA GLU A 332 -1.83 -5.95 -18.06
C GLU A 332 -2.89 -4.85 -17.82
N LEU A 333 -2.48 -3.56 -17.78
CA LEU A 333 -3.39 -2.43 -17.47
C LEU A 333 -4.60 -2.41 -18.41
N THR A 334 -4.41 -2.67 -19.71
CA THR A 334 -5.49 -2.73 -20.70
C THR A 334 -6.53 -3.82 -20.37
N ASP A 335 -6.10 -4.98 -19.86
CA ASP A 335 -7.03 -6.05 -19.46
C ASP A 335 -7.84 -5.63 -18.24
N THR A 336 -7.19 -4.92 -17.30
CA THR A 336 -7.87 -4.36 -16.12
C THR A 336 -8.88 -3.27 -16.52
N GLN A 337 -8.54 -2.39 -17.47
CA GLN A 337 -9.45 -1.38 -18.02
C GLN A 337 -10.69 -2.02 -18.65
N ASN A 338 -10.51 -3.06 -19.47
CA ASN A 338 -11.62 -3.79 -20.07
C ASN A 338 -12.50 -4.46 -19.00
N ALA A 339 -11.91 -5.06 -17.98
CA ALA A 339 -12.64 -5.70 -16.88
C ALA A 339 -13.50 -4.70 -16.09
N VAL A 340 -13.00 -3.48 -15.86
CA VAL A 340 -13.75 -2.42 -15.18
C VAL A 340 -14.87 -1.89 -16.07
N ALA A 341 -14.60 -1.63 -17.35
CA ALA A 341 -15.61 -1.17 -18.30
C ALA A 341 -16.78 -2.15 -18.42
N ASP A 342 -16.48 -3.45 -18.45
CA ASP A 342 -17.46 -4.55 -18.50
C ASP A 342 -18.08 -4.87 -17.12
N GLU A 343 -17.62 -4.19 -16.04
CA GLU A 343 -18.02 -4.48 -14.66
C GLU A 343 -17.86 -5.96 -14.29
N ALA A 344 -16.76 -6.57 -14.74
CA ALA A 344 -16.48 -7.99 -14.51
C ALA A 344 -16.25 -8.26 -13.02
N VAL A 345 -17.00 -9.23 -12.47
CA VAL A 345 -16.90 -9.58 -11.05
C VAL A 345 -15.92 -10.73 -10.83
N LEU A 346 -15.37 -10.82 -9.61
CA LEU A 346 -14.50 -11.91 -9.21
C LEU A 346 -15.16 -13.28 -9.51
N GLY A 347 -14.43 -14.16 -10.19
CA GLY A 347 -14.88 -15.49 -10.53
C GLY A 347 -15.75 -15.59 -11.79
N SER A 348 -16.05 -14.50 -12.50
CA SER A 348 -16.85 -14.52 -13.73
C SER A 348 -16.14 -15.14 -14.94
N ASN A 349 -14.82 -15.32 -14.85
CA ASN A 349 -13.97 -15.89 -15.91
C ASN A 349 -13.48 -17.32 -15.61
N MET A 350 -14.15 -18.05 -14.71
CA MET A 350 -13.86 -19.48 -14.45
C MET A 350 -14.79 -20.40 -15.23
#